data_1cd731f4247757f6fa61115b8f95901e
#
_entry.id   1cd731f4247757f6fa61115b8f95901e
#
_cell.length_a   1.000
_cell.length_b   1.000
_cell.length_c   1.000
_cell.angle_alpha   90.00
_cell.angle_beta   90.00
_cell.angle_gamma   90.00
#
_symmetry.space_group_name_H-M   'P 1'
#
loop_
_entity.id
_entity.type
_entity.pdbx_description
1 polymer ?
#
loop_
_entity_poly.entity_id
_entity_poly.type
_entity_poly.pdbx_seq_one_letter_code
_entity_poly.pdbx_strand_id
1 'polypeptide(L)'
;MKNKAQSRKRPTPSGPPFPARRGLPSEWASLLRERADALVEEALTMMTEARLEHYDAAGLPTVRQRLGTLLSVALACLEAGEADEIIAYMTRVGRERFAAGYDLLEVQTSANVMEEALWRRIPTLVAPGEVPRALGLVSSLFSAGKDALARTYVSLAATAAAPPAADAAPEGEDTRDN
;
A
#
# COMPACT_ATOMS: atom_id res chain seq x y z
N MET A 1 -6.11 -49.46 12.77
CA MET A 1 -5.06 -48.38 12.82
C MET A 1 -5.65 -47.09 12.30
N LYS A 2 -5.94 -46.13 13.20
CA LYS A 2 -6.58 -44.85 12.84
C LYS A 2 -5.53 -43.83 12.57
N ASN A 3 -5.41 -43.38 11.30
CA ASN A 3 -4.46 -42.38 10.86
C ASN A 3 -5.05 -40.97 11.16
N LYS A 4 -4.52 -40.32 12.17
CA LYS A 4 -4.95 -38.98 12.60
C LYS A 4 -4.24 -37.95 11.74
N ALA A 5 -4.91 -37.44 10.70
CA ALA A 5 -4.41 -36.33 9.89
C ALA A 5 -4.27 -35.09 10.77
N GLN A 6 -3.05 -34.73 11.13
CA GLN A 6 -2.74 -33.49 11.81
C GLN A 6 -2.85 -32.35 10.80
N SER A 7 -3.92 -31.58 10.90
CA SER A 7 -4.08 -30.30 10.24
C SER A 7 -2.96 -29.35 10.69
N ARG A 8 -1.95 -29.14 9.86
CA ARG A 8 -0.90 -28.14 10.09
C ARG A 8 -1.53 -26.74 9.93
N LYS A 9 -1.88 -26.14 11.06
CA LYS A 9 -2.19 -24.73 11.14
C LYS A 9 -1.02 -23.93 10.55
N ARG A 10 -1.24 -23.25 9.42
CA ARG A 10 -0.24 -22.30 8.89
C ARG A 10 0.04 -21.26 9.97
N PRO A 11 1.30 -20.95 10.28
CA PRO A 11 1.61 -19.87 11.19
C PRO A 11 1.10 -18.56 10.58
N THR A 12 0.20 -17.89 11.25
CA THR A 12 -0.11 -16.48 11.01
C THR A 12 1.19 -15.70 11.22
N PRO A 13 1.60 -14.82 10.28
CA PRO A 13 2.75 -13.97 10.53
C PRO A 13 2.43 -13.06 11.72
N SER A 14 3.01 -13.40 12.86
CA SER A 14 2.87 -12.65 14.10
C SER A 14 3.90 -11.54 14.11
N GLY A 15 3.44 -10.32 14.05
CA GLY A 15 4.21 -9.12 14.30
C GLY A 15 3.89 -8.02 13.30
N PRO A 16 3.58 -6.81 13.76
CA PRO A 16 3.45 -5.69 12.88
C PRO A 16 4.82 -5.41 12.22
N PRO A 17 4.89 -5.27 10.89
CA PRO A 17 6.12 -4.92 10.19
C PRO A 17 6.61 -3.50 10.54
N PHE A 18 5.81 -2.77 11.29
CA PHE A 18 6.12 -1.43 11.78
C PHE A 18 6.31 -1.53 13.30
N PRO A 19 7.54 -1.39 13.82
CA PRO A 19 7.73 -1.37 15.26
C PRO A 19 6.99 -0.15 15.81
N ALA A 20 6.20 -0.35 16.88
CA ALA A 20 5.55 0.74 17.62
C ALA A 20 6.62 1.74 18.06
N ARG A 21 6.80 2.80 17.28
CA ARG A 21 7.76 3.87 17.52
C ARG A 21 6.98 5.11 17.93
N ARG A 22 7.57 5.95 18.76
CA ARG A 22 7.03 7.31 18.93
C ARG A 22 6.91 7.93 17.53
N GLY A 23 5.73 8.39 17.17
CA GLY A 23 5.47 9.10 15.94
C GLY A 23 6.37 10.34 15.77
N LEU A 24 6.21 11.04 14.69
CA LEU A 24 6.86 12.33 14.51
C LEU A 24 6.33 13.32 15.57
N PRO A 25 7.19 14.19 16.13
CA PRO A 25 6.73 15.32 16.93
C PRO A 25 5.65 16.11 16.16
N SER A 26 4.61 16.56 16.87
CA SER A 26 3.49 17.29 16.26
C SER A 26 3.93 18.54 15.50
N GLU A 27 4.98 19.21 15.94
CA GLU A 27 5.58 20.35 15.25
C GLU A 27 6.09 19.99 13.85
N TRP A 28 6.73 18.83 13.67
CA TRP A 28 7.20 18.38 12.35
C TRP A 28 6.07 17.96 11.46
N ALA A 29 5.06 17.28 12.02
CA ALA A 29 3.85 16.94 11.28
C ALA A 29 3.14 18.19 10.77
N SER A 30 3.08 19.26 11.58
CA SER A 30 2.53 20.57 11.19
C SER A 30 3.34 21.22 10.07
N LEU A 31 4.68 21.26 10.19
CA LEU A 31 5.56 21.81 9.15
C LEU A 31 5.41 21.06 7.82
N LEU A 32 5.24 19.74 7.84
CA LEU A 32 4.99 18.96 6.62
C LEU A 32 3.61 19.23 6.04
N ARG A 33 2.57 19.42 6.88
CA ARG A 33 1.22 19.81 6.41
C ARG A 33 1.22 21.20 5.76
N GLU A 34 1.93 22.17 6.32
CA GLU A 34 2.09 23.50 5.73
C GLU A 34 2.74 23.47 4.34
N ARG A 35 3.49 22.40 4.04
CA ARG A 35 4.15 22.18 2.74
C ARG A 35 3.46 21.13 1.88
N ALA A 36 2.25 20.69 2.26
CA ALA A 36 1.56 19.59 1.58
C ALA A 36 1.40 19.83 0.07
N ASP A 37 0.99 21.03 -0.32
CA ASP A 37 0.84 21.38 -1.74
C ASP A 37 2.18 21.29 -2.49
N ALA A 38 3.25 21.80 -1.90
CA ALA A 38 4.58 21.75 -2.52
C ALA A 38 5.11 20.30 -2.64
N LEU A 39 4.84 19.45 -1.64
CA LEU A 39 5.19 18.02 -1.67
C LEU A 39 4.41 17.29 -2.75
N VAL A 40 3.13 17.59 -2.90
CA VAL A 40 2.28 17.00 -3.96
C VAL A 40 2.74 17.43 -5.33
N GLU A 41 3.09 18.72 -5.54
CA GLU A 41 3.61 19.21 -6.82
C GLU A 41 4.96 18.57 -7.18
N GLU A 42 5.86 18.41 -6.20
CA GLU A 42 7.14 17.73 -6.41
C GLU A 42 6.93 16.28 -6.82
N ALA A 43 6.06 15.54 -6.09
CA ALA A 43 5.70 14.17 -6.43
C ALA A 43 5.00 14.07 -7.79
N LEU A 44 4.12 15.02 -8.13
CA LEU A 44 3.42 15.07 -9.42
C LEU A 44 4.41 15.25 -10.58
N THR A 45 5.42 16.10 -10.42
CA THR A 45 6.48 16.28 -11.40
C THR A 45 7.22 14.97 -11.65
N MET A 46 7.64 14.27 -10.60
CA MET A 46 8.29 12.96 -10.73
C MET A 46 7.39 11.89 -11.36
N MET A 47 6.07 11.90 -11.05
CA MET A 47 5.10 11.00 -11.72
C MET A 47 5.03 11.27 -13.23
N THR A 48 5.01 12.53 -13.64
CA THR A 48 4.96 12.91 -15.07
C THR A 48 6.23 12.47 -15.80
N GLU A 49 7.38 12.60 -15.16
CA GLU A 49 8.68 12.16 -15.73
C GLU A 49 8.75 10.64 -15.90
N ALA A 50 8.07 9.88 -15.03
CA ALA A 50 8.03 8.42 -15.08
C ALA A 50 7.24 7.86 -16.27
N ARG A 51 6.39 8.67 -16.93
CA ARG A 51 5.59 8.31 -18.13
C ARG A 51 4.83 7.00 -17.96
N LEU A 52 3.93 6.95 -17.00
CA LEU A 52 3.13 5.78 -16.66
C LEU A 52 1.78 5.84 -17.38
N GLU A 53 1.50 4.84 -18.23
CA GLU A 53 0.37 4.84 -19.16
C GLU A 53 -0.97 5.14 -18.49
N HIS A 54 -1.31 4.41 -17.43
CA HIS A 54 -2.59 4.59 -16.76
C HIS A 54 -2.68 5.90 -15.95
N TYR A 55 -1.54 6.39 -15.44
CA TYR A 55 -1.50 7.68 -14.74
C TYR A 55 -1.57 8.84 -15.72
N ASP A 56 -0.92 8.73 -16.88
CA ASP A 56 -1.02 9.73 -17.96
C ASP A 56 -2.46 9.81 -18.48
N ALA A 57 -3.12 8.66 -18.69
CA ALA A 57 -4.51 8.58 -19.10
C ALA A 57 -5.49 9.13 -18.05
N ALA A 58 -5.19 8.99 -16.74
CA ALA A 58 -6.03 9.50 -15.67
C ALA A 58 -6.04 11.04 -15.59
N GLY A 59 -5.03 11.70 -16.10
CA GLY A 59 -4.86 13.14 -16.13
C GLY A 59 -4.36 13.76 -14.82
N LEU A 60 -3.62 14.87 -14.95
CA LEU A 60 -2.95 15.54 -13.82
C LEU A 60 -3.86 15.87 -12.63
N PRO A 61 -5.11 16.37 -12.78
CA PRO A 61 -5.95 16.66 -11.63
C PRO A 61 -6.25 15.42 -10.77
N THR A 62 -6.49 14.27 -11.43
CA THR A 62 -6.75 13.00 -10.74
C THR A 62 -5.50 12.50 -10.02
N VAL A 63 -4.34 12.57 -10.67
CA VAL A 63 -3.07 12.14 -10.09
C VAL A 63 -2.73 13.02 -8.88
N ARG A 64 -2.86 14.32 -8.99
CA ARG A 64 -2.69 15.29 -7.89
C ARG A 64 -3.56 14.94 -6.68
N GLN A 65 -4.85 14.70 -6.90
CA GLN A 65 -5.79 14.31 -5.83
C GLN A 65 -5.35 13.01 -5.14
N ARG A 66 -4.92 12.00 -5.91
CA ARG A 66 -4.45 10.71 -5.38
C ARG A 66 -3.19 10.87 -4.53
N LEU A 67 -2.23 11.66 -5.00
CA LEU A 67 -1.00 11.98 -4.26
C LEU A 67 -1.31 12.75 -2.98
N GLY A 68 -2.23 13.73 -3.03
CA GLY A 68 -2.67 14.47 -1.84
C GLY A 68 -3.34 13.57 -0.79
N THR A 69 -4.16 12.62 -1.22
CA THR A 69 -4.77 11.64 -0.32
C THR A 69 -3.71 10.73 0.32
N LEU A 70 -2.77 10.22 -0.47
CA LEU A 70 -1.66 9.39 0.03
C LEU A 70 -0.82 10.16 1.06
N LEU A 71 -0.48 11.42 0.77
CA LEU A 71 0.26 12.28 1.70
C LEU A 71 -0.51 12.50 3.00
N SER A 72 -1.81 12.80 2.94
CA SER A 72 -2.65 12.99 4.13
C SER A 72 -2.65 11.76 5.04
N VAL A 73 -2.84 10.57 4.46
CA VAL A 73 -2.81 9.30 5.20
C VAL A 73 -1.42 9.06 5.79
N ALA A 74 -0.35 9.29 5.01
CA ALA A 74 1.01 9.13 5.48
C ALA A 74 1.34 10.05 6.66
N LEU A 75 0.95 11.33 6.61
CA LEU A 75 1.18 12.29 7.69
C LEU A 75 0.41 11.92 8.96
N ALA A 76 -0.83 11.45 8.85
CA ALA A 76 -1.61 10.95 9.98
C ALA A 76 -0.93 9.76 10.66
N CYS A 77 -0.49 8.78 9.87
CA CYS A 77 0.26 7.61 10.37
C CYS A 77 1.59 7.99 11.03
N LEU A 78 2.35 8.91 10.42
CA LEU A 78 3.63 9.39 10.94
C LEU A 78 3.45 10.10 12.29
N GLU A 79 2.39 10.87 12.45
CA GLU A 79 2.06 11.55 13.71
C GLU A 79 1.62 10.55 14.80
N ALA A 80 0.75 9.61 14.44
CA ALA A 80 0.29 8.57 15.36
C ALA A 80 1.40 7.58 15.74
N GLY A 81 2.40 7.37 14.87
CA GLY A 81 3.43 6.34 15.03
C GLY A 81 2.91 4.93 14.70
N GLU A 82 1.83 4.83 13.93
CA GLU A 82 1.12 3.60 13.56
C GLU A 82 0.99 3.48 12.05
N ALA A 83 0.95 2.25 11.51
CA ALA A 83 0.91 2.01 10.06
C ALA A 83 -0.43 1.43 9.57
N ASP A 84 -1.39 1.21 10.46
CA ASP A 84 -2.63 0.48 10.14
C ASP A 84 -3.44 1.20 9.05
N GLU A 85 -3.50 2.53 9.10
CA GLU A 85 -4.27 3.31 8.14
C GLU A 85 -3.63 3.29 6.74
N ILE A 86 -2.30 3.41 6.62
CA ILE A 86 -1.64 3.33 5.31
C ILE A 86 -1.71 1.91 4.74
N ILE A 87 -1.66 0.87 5.58
CA ILE A 87 -1.84 -0.53 5.16
C ILE A 87 -3.25 -0.72 4.60
N ALA A 88 -4.27 -0.25 5.31
CA ALA A 88 -5.66 -0.32 4.86
C ALA A 88 -5.88 0.48 3.56
N TYR A 89 -5.33 1.70 3.50
CA TYR A 89 -5.39 2.56 2.31
C TYR A 89 -4.74 1.88 1.10
N MET A 90 -3.51 1.40 1.21
CA MET A 90 -2.79 0.77 0.11
C MET A 90 -3.40 -0.57 -0.31
N THR A 91 -4.01 -1.32 0.61
CA THR A 91 -4.80 -2.51 0.29
C THR A 91 -6.03 -2.16 -0.57
N ARG A 92 -6.76 -1.11 -0.21
CA ARG A 92 -7.91 -0.63 -1.00
C ARG A 92 -7.47 -0.12 -2.37
N VAL A 93 -6.45 0.73 -2.42
CA VAL A 93 -5.87 1.22 -3.69
C VAL A 93 -5.44 0.06 -4.57
N GLY A 94 -4.80 -0.97 -3.99
CA GLY A 94 -4.39 -2.16 -4.72
C GLY A 94 -5.55 -2.87 -5.41
N ARG A 95 -6.67 -3.06 -4.73
CA ARG A 95 -7.88 -3.65 -5.32
C ARG A 95 -8.47 -2.80 -6.43
N GLU A 96 -8.61 -1.50 -6.20
CA GLU A 96 -9.17 -0.56 -7.17
C GLU A 96 -8.32 -0.48 -8.44
N ARG A 97 -7.00 -0.40 -8.29
CA ARG A 97 -6.06 -0.28 -9.42
C ARG A 97 -5.92 -1.60 -10.19
N PHE A 98 -5.85 -2.74 -9.48
CA PHE A 98 -5.84 -4.05 -10.12
C PHE A 98 -7.10 -4.25 -10.99
N ALA A 99 -8.28 -3.94 -10.45
CA ALA A 99 -9.54 -4.02 -11.20
C ALA A 99 -9.60 -3.07 -12.41
N ALA A 100 -8.88 -1.94 -12.36
CA ALA A 100 -8.77 -0.98 -13.45
C ALA A 100 -7.60 -1.27 -14.43
N GLY A 101 -6.90 -2.38 -14.26
CA GLY A 101 -5.83 -2.83 -15.17
C GLY A 101 -4.46 -2.21 -14.95
N TYR A 102 -4.28 -1.42 -13.87
CA TYR A 102 -2.96 -0.84 -13.58
C TYR A 102 -1.93 -1.91 -13.26
N ASP A 103 -0.71 -1.73 -13.76
CA ASP A 103 0.43 -2.53 -13.33
C ASP A 103 0.82 -2.20 -11.88
N LEU A 104 1.32 -3.21 -11.15
CA LEU A 104 1.80 -3.01 -9.78
C LEU A 104 2.92 -1.96 -9.71
N LEU A 105 3.83 -1.96 -10.69
CA LEU A 105 4.93 -0.99 -10.75
C LEU A 105 4.41 0.44 -10.85
N GLU A 106 3.39 0.69 -11.67
CA GLU A 106 2.78 2.01 -11.79
C GLU A 106 2.25 2.52 -10.44
N VAL A 107 1.54 1.65 -9.71
CA VAL A 107 0.97 2.03 -8.42
C VAL A 107 2.06 2.20 -7.35
N GLN A 108 3.08 1.34 -7.35
CA GLN A 108 4.24 1.50 -6.45
C GLN A 108 5.01 2.78 -6.72
N THR A 109 5.10 3.21 -7.98
CA THR A 109 5.78 4.46 -8.33
C THR A 109 5.13 5.66 -7.64
N SER A 110 3.80 5.70 -7.50
CA SER A 110 3.12 6.79 -6.77
C SER A 110 3.54 6.86 -5.29
N ALA A 111 3.76 5.72 -4.65
CA ALA A 111 4.26 5.67 -3.29
C ALA A 111 5.75 6.07 -3.21
N ASN A 112 6.56 5.63 -4.18
CA ASN A 112 7.99 5.95 -4.24
C ASN A 112 8.25 7.44 -4.41
N VAL A 113 7.56 8.11 -5.35
CA VAL A 113 7.74 9.56 -5.57
C VAL A 113 7.29 10.39 -4.36
N MET A 114 6.24 9.95 -3.66
CA MET A 114 5.81 10.62 -2.43
C MET A 114 6.81 10.43 -1.29
N GLU A 115 7.35 9.23 -1.12
CA GLU A 115 8.42 8.94 -0.17
C GLU A 115 9.65 9.80 -0.48
N GLU A 116 10.04 9.89 -1.74
CA GLU A 116 11.19 10.70 -2.18
C GLU A 116 10.96 12.19 -1.94
N ALA A 117 9.78 12.73 -2.21
CA ALA A 117 9.46 14.13 -1.93
C ALA A 117 9.59 14.43 -0.43
N LEU A 118 9.10 13.53 0.45
CA LEU A 118 9.30 13.65 1.89
C LEU A 118 10.78 13.57 2.29
N TRP A 119 11.52 12.64 1.70
CA TRP A 119 12.96 12.50 1.97
C TRP A 119 13.76 13.74 1.64
N ARG A 120 13.47 14.39 0.52
CA ARG A 120 14.13 15.63 0.10
C ARG A 120 13.80 16.80 1.03
N ARG A 121 12.58 16.81 1.58
CA ARG A 121 12.09 17.93 2.39
C ARG A 121 12.46 17.83 3.86
N ILE A 122 12.44 16.66 4.46
CA ILE A 122 12.71 16.45 5.89
C ILE A 122 14.01 17.09 6.37
N PRO A 123 15.17 16.96 5.69
CA PRO A 123 16.42 17.58 6.16
C PRO A 123 16.38 19.10 6.25
N THR A 124 15.44 19.76 5.57
CA THR A 124 15.27 21.22 5.63
C THR A 124 14.31 21.68 6.73
N LEU A 125 13.60 20.76 7.36
CA LEU A 125 12.53 21.04 8.32
C LEU A 125 12.85 20.61 9.75
N VAL A 126 13.73 19.63 9.92
CA VAL A 126 14.05 19.06 11.23
C VAL A 126 15.51 19.31 11.60
N ALA A 127 15.81 19.29 12.89
CA ALA A 127 17.18 19.43 13.37
C ALA A 127 18.09 18.31 12.80
N PRO A 128 19.36 18.60 12.46
CA PRO A 128 20.26 17.62 11.84
C PRO A 128 20.35 16.28 12.58
N GLY A 129 20.36 16.29 13.92
CA GLY A 129 20.41 15.09 14.74
C GLY A 129 19.17 14.21 14.67
N GLU A 130 18.03 14.75 14.23
CA GLU A 130 16.74 14.04 14.15
C GLU A 130 16.45 13.53 12.72
N VAL A 131 17.19 13.99 11.73
CA VAL A 131 16.99 13.59 10.33
C VAL A 131 17.00 12.07 10.13
N PRO A 132 17.97 11.30 10.67
CA PRO A 132 17.99 9.85 10.47
C PRO A 132 16.73 9.17 11.05
N ARG A 133 16.23 9.67 12.19
CA ARG A 133 15.01 9.14 12.81
C ARG A 133 13.78 9.43 11.94
N ALA A 134 13.64 10.66 11.48
CA ALA A 134 12.51 11.08 10.65
C ALA A 134 12.46 10.30 9.33
N LEU A 135 13.59 10.19 8.63
CA LEU A 135 13.72 9.40 7.41
C LEU A 135 13.39 7.91 7.66
N GLY A 136 13.90 7.33 8.76
CA GLY A 136 13.62 5.94 9.12
C GLY A 136 12.14 5.68 9.39
N LEU A 137 11.40 6.63 9.97
CA LEU A 137 9.96 6.54 10.15
C LEU A 137 9.22 6.56 8.82
N VAL A 138 9.56 7.50 7.93
CA VAL A 138 8.97 7.60 6.60
C VAL A 138 9.19 6.31 5.81
N SER A 139 10.42 5.83 5.73
CA SER A 139 10.72 4.60 4.98
C SER A 139 10.03 3.38 5.55
N SER A 140 9.97 3.24 6.87
CA SER A 140 9.26 2.11 7.49
C SER A 140 7.77 2.16 7.18
N LEU A 141 7.16 3.35 7.19
CA LEU A 141 5.76 3.54 6.88
C LEU A 141 5.45 3.18 5.43
N PHE A 142 6.19 3.76 4.48
CA PHE A 142 5.98 3.48 3.06
C PHE A 142 6.30 2.03 2.69
N SER A 143 7.28 1.41 3.33
CA SER A 143 7.55 -0.03 3.17
C SER A 143 6.35 -0.88 3.59
N ALA A 144 5.73 -0.59 4.73
CA ALA A 144 4.53 -1.32 5.19
C ALA A 144 3.36 -1.16 4.19
N GLY A 145 3.15 0.05 3.66
CA GLY A 145 2.13 0.31 2.64
C GLY A 145 2.42 -0.42 1.32
N LYS A 146 3.65 -0.36 0.82
CA LYS A 146 4.07 -1.05 -0.41
C LYS A 146 3.97 -2.56 -0.28
N ASP A 147 4.29 -3.13 0.87
CA ASP A 147 4.11 -4.55 1.15
C ASP A 147 2.63 -4.97 1.13
N ALA A 148 1.75 -4.15 1.71
CA ALA A 148 0.31 -4.40 1.68
C ALA A 148 -0.24 -4.37 0.24
N LEU A 149 0.19 -3.39 -0.55
CA LEU A 149 -0.13 -3.27 -1.97
C LEU A 149 0.32 -4.51 -2.75
N ALA A 150 1.59 -4.91 -2.61
CA ALA A 150 2.15 -6.05 -3.32
C ALA A 150 1.43 -7.36 -2.97
N ARG A 151 1.17 -7.61 -1.67
CA ARG A 151 0.38 -8.78 -1.23
C ARG A 151 -1.03 -8.78 -1.82
N THR A 152 -1.66 -7.62 -1.94
CA THR A 152 -2.98 -7.49 -2.54
C THR A 152 -2.95 -7.87 -4.02
N TYR A 153 -2.00 -7.36 -4.79
CA TYR A 153 -1.84 -7.70 -6.21
C TYR A 153 -1.57 -9.19 -6.42
N VAL A 154 -0.66 -9.78 -5.64
CA VAL A 154 -0.35 -11.22 -5.72
C VAL A 154 -1.59 -12.07 -5.42
N SER A 155 -2.36 -11.69 -4.38
CA SER A 155 -3.59 -12.42 -4.01
C SER A 155 -4.65 -12.34 -5.12
N LEU A 156 -4.85 -11.16 -5.70
CA LEU A 156 -5.84 -10.95 -6.77
C LEU A 156 -5.43 -11.67 -8.06
N ALA A 157 -4.15 -11.62 -8.44
CA ALA A 157 -3.63 -12.34 -9.60
C ALA A 157 -3.77 -13.86 -9.44
N ALA A 158 -3.49 -14.40 -8.26
CA ALA A 158 -3.67 -15.81 -7.97
C ALA A 158 -5.15 -16.24 -8.05
N THR A 159 -6.07 -15.39 -7.60
CA THR A 159 -7.51 -15.64 -7.70
C THR A 159 -7.99 -15.59 -9.15
N ALA A 160 -7.50 -14.63 -9.94
CA ALA A 160 -7.84 -14.49 -11.36
C ALA A 160 -7.31 -15.65 -12.22
N ALA A 161 -6.20 -16.26 -11.82
CA ALA A 161 -5.57 -17.40 -12.51
C ALA A 161 -6.18 -18.77 -12.10
N ALA A 162 -6.99 -18.83 -11.03
CA ALA A 162 -7.60 -20.08 -10.60
C ALA A 162 -8.65 -20.52 -11.63
N PRO A 163 -8.65 -21.80 -12.08
CA PRO A 163 -9.70 -22.32 -12.95
C PRO A 163 -11.07 -22.22 -12.25
N PRO A 164 -12.16 -21.95 -12.99
CA PRO A 164 -13.49 -21.99 -12.41
C PRO A 164 -13.71 -23.33 -11.71
N ALA A 165 -14.23 -23.30 -10.50
CA ALA A 165 -14.58 -24.51 -9.77
C ALA A 165 -15.45 -25.36 -10.71
N ALA A 166 -14.99 -26.58 -11.05
CA ALA A 166 -15.78 -27.51 -11.85
C ALA A 166 -17.12 -27.70 -11.12
N ASP A 167 -18.19 -27.29 -11.78
CA ASP A 167 -19.56 -27.54 -11.32
C ASP A 167 -19.67 -29.00 -10.90
N ALA A 168 -19.90 -29.26 -9.63
CA ALA A 168 -20.13 -30.60 -9.15
C ALA A 168 -21.37 -31.12 -9.88
N ALA A 169 -21.13 -31.98 -10.86
CA ALA A 169 -22.23 -32.66 -11.55
C ALA A 169 -23.15 -33.31 -10.48
N PRO A 170 -24.47 -33.17 -10.56
CA PRO A 170 -25.35 -33.83 -9.65
C PRO A 170 -25.16 -35.34 -9.84
N GLU A 171 -24.77 -36.00 -8.76
CA GLU A 171 -24.69 -37.47 -8.73
C GLU A 171 -26.05 -38.05 -9.18
N GLY A 172 -25.99 -38.81 -10.27
CA GLY A 172 -27.15 -39.38 -10.90
C GLY A 172 -27.93 -40.24 -9.92
N GLU A 173 -29.18 -39.93 -9.81
CA GLU A 173 -30.23 -40.70 -9.16
C GLU A 173 -30.25 -42.11 -9.75
N ASP A 174 -29.71 -43.11 -9.01
CA ASP A 174 -29.80 -44.54 -9.34
C ASP A 174 -31.23 -45.01 -9.08
N THR A 175 -32.09 -44.81 -10.05
CA THR A 175 -33.40 -45.44 -10.08
C THR A 175 -33.22 -46.91 -10.43
N ARG A 176 -33.07 -47.75 -9.41
CA ARG A 176 -33.31 -49.17 -9.51
C ARG A 176 -34.81 -49.38 -9.32
N ASP A 177 -35.47 -49.55 -10.42
CA ASP A 177 -36.79 -50.18 -10.45
C ASP A 177 -36.61 -51.67 -10.63
N ASN A 178 -37.19 -52.43 -9.65
CA ASN A 178 -37.65 -53.80 -9.60
C ASN A 178 -36.72 -54.94 -9.98
#